data_563b5f8c497b5b7c6d2602ed4c4261a9
#
_entry.id   563b5f8c497b5b7c6d2602ed4c4261a9
#
_cell.length_a   1.000
_cell.length_b   1.000
_cell.length_c   1.000
_cell.angle_alpha   90.00
_cell.angle_beta   90.00
_cell.angle_gamma   90.00
#
_symmetry.space_group_name_H-M   'P 1'
#
loop_
_entity.id
_entity.type
_entity.pdbx_description
1 polymer ?
#
loop_
_entity_poly.entity_id
_entity_poly.type
_entity_poly.pdbx_seq_one_letter_code
_entity_poly.pdbx_strand_id
1 'polypeptide(L)'
;MEYQIKAKRSVYVGKVFKVEQVDVTLPDGKPAIYDLVVHPGSVTIIPVDDQGLMYFVRQYRIGAGRMLLEMPAGTMEENEDPLECAKREVREETGMSGELIEVGDLFLAPGYTSEHMNLYLATGLYPAKLDGDEDEFLKVVTIPVKEVYKMIEMRQVNDGKTLAALMLALPFLKKYMD
;
A
#
# COMPACT_ATOMS: atom_id res chain seq x y z
N MET A 1 5.52 -18.42 21.85
CA MET A 1 6.99 -18.30 21.68
C MET A 1 7.27 -16.83 21.42
N GLU A 2 8.03 -16.17 22.29
CA GLU A 2 8.29 -14.73 22.14
C GLU A 2 9.79 -14.47 22.02
N TYR A 3 10.15 -13.51 21.20
CA TYR A 3 11.50 -12.96 21.06
C TYR A 3 11.66 -11.84 22.09
N GLN A 4 12.79 -11.78 22.77
CA GLN A 4 13.10 -10.66 23.66
C GLN A 4 14.05 -9.70 22.99
N ILE A 5 13.58 -8.51 22.63
CA ILE A 5 14.42 -7.45 22.09
C ILE A 5 15.34 -6.94 23.20
N LYS A 6 16.65 -6.95 22.96
CA LYS A 6 17.67 -6.48 23.90
C LYS A 6 18.20 -5.10 23.56
N ALA A 7 18.47 -4.86 22.28
CA ALA A 7 18.96 -3.57 21.80
C ALA A 7 18.55 -3.35 20.34
N LYS A 8 18.53 -2.09 19.93
CA LYS A 8 18.38 -1.67 18.54
C LYS A 8 19.44 -0.63 18.24
N ARG A 9 20.06 -0.72 17.06
CA ARG A 9 21.00 0.28 16.56
C ARG A 9 20.71 0.59 15.11
N SER A 10 20.56 1.88 14.78
CA SER A 10 20.38 2.33 13.42
C SER A 10 21.70 2.17 12.64
N VAL A 11 21.66 1.53 11.49
CA VAL A 11 22.82 1.33 10.60
C VAL A 11 22.69 2.11 9.28
N TYR A 12 21.48 2.55 8.94
CA TYR A 12 21.20 3.39 7.78
C TYR A 12 19.95 4.23 8.03
N VAL A 13 19.98 5.49 7.58
CA VAL A 13 18.81 6.37 7.58
C VAL A 13 18.63 6.94 6.18
N GLY A 14 17.53 6.57 5.54
CA GLY A 14 17.11 7.04 4.21
C GLY A 14 15.99 8.07 4.27
N LYS A 15 15.49 8.49 3.08
CA LYS A 15 14.35 9.43 2.96
C LYS A 15 13.05 8.78 3.47
N VAL A 16 12.79 7.52 3.13
CA VAL A 16 11.51 6.82 3.39
C VAL A 16 11.61 5.86 4.57
N PHE A 17 12.74 5.18 4.74
CA PHE A 17 12.91 4.16 5.76
C PHE A 17 14.30 4.23 6.40
N LYS A 18 14.45 3.61 7.55
CA LYS A 18 15.75 3.34 8.17
C LYS A 18 15.98 1.84 8.29
N VAL A 19 17.24 1.43 8.39
CA VAL A 19 17.60 0.05 8.70
C VAL A 19 18.17 0.01 10.12
N GLU A 20 17.65 -0.90 10.92
CA GLU A 20 18.12 -1.17 12.28
C GLU A 20 18.66 -2.59 12.37
N GLN A 21 19.73 -2.77 13.12
CA GLN A 21 20.09 -4.09 13.66
C GLN A 21 19.45 -4.26 15.03
N VAL A 22 18.78 -5.39 15.21
CA VAL A 22 18.01 -5.73 16.41
C VAL A 22 18.62 -6.94 17.07
N ASP A 23 19.23 -6.74 18.24
CA ASP A 23 19.75 -7.82 19.08
C ASP A 23 18.59 -8.45 19.85
N VAL A 24 18.41 -9.75 19.73
CA VAL A 24 17.31 -10.48 20.36
C VAL A 24 17.81 -11.72 21.10
N THR A 25 17.04 -12.16 22.10
CA THR A 25 17.12 -13.53 22.62
C THR A 25 16.00 -14.35 22.01
N LEU A 26 16.35 -15.46 21.36
CA LEU A 26 15.42 -16.41 20.78
C LEU A 26 14.63 -17.17 21.86
N PRO A 27 13.51 -17.83 21.53
CA PRO A 27 12.73 -18.62 22.49
C PRO A 27 13.49 -19.77 23.15
N ASP A 28 14.59 -20.25 22.52
CA ASP A 28 15.48 -21.28 23.09
C ASP A 28 16.63 -20.69 23.98
N GLY A 29 16.61 -19.37 24.20
CA GLY A 29 17.58 -18.64 25.00
C GLY A 29 18.85 -18.19 24.27
N LYS A 30 19.00 -18.51 22.97
CA LYS A 30 20.18 -18.12 22.21
C LYS A 30 20.12 -16.68 21.75
N PRO A 31 21.24 -15.96 21.63
CA PRO A 31 21.28 -14.65 21.03
C PRO A 31 21.20 -14.74 19.50
N ALA A 32 20.57 -13.74 18.87
CA ALA A 32 20.56 -13.54 17.42
C ALA A 32 20.50 -12.06 17.08
N ILE A 33 20.88 -11.72 15.85
CA ILE A 33 20.81 -10.36 15.31
C ILE A 33 19.96 -10.41 14.06
N TYR A 34 19.00 -9.50 13.96
CA TYR A 34 18.14 -9.31 12.78
C TYR A 34 18.36 -7.93 12.19
N ASP A 35 18.39 -7.87 10.86
CA ASP A 35 18.31 -6.61 10.13
C ASP A 35 16.83 -6.30 9.86
N LEU A 36 16.39 -5.11 10.27
CA LEU A 36 15.01 -4.66 10.16
C LEU A 36 14.94 -3.34 9.38
N VAL A 37 14.19 -3.34 8.30
CA VAL A 37 13.74 -2.11 7.62
C VAL A 37 12.60 -1.53 8.45
N VAL A 38 12.83 -0.36 9.04
CA VAL A 38 11.80 0.36 9.83
C VAL A 38 11.14 1.38 8.92
N HIS A 39 9.83 1.19 8.71
CA HIS A 39 8.98 2.00 7.85
C HIS A 39 7.88 2.69 8.68
N PRO A 40 7.50 3.94 8.38
CA PRO A 40 6.47 4.67 9.14
C PRO A 40 5.06 4.09 9.01
N GLY A 41 4.83 3.25 8.01
CA GLY A 41 3.53 2.74 7.62
C GLY A 41 3.10 3.32 6.28
N SER A 42 2.05 2.74 5.72
CA SER A 42 1.54 3.13 4.40
C SER A 42 0.03 2.92 4.30
N VAL A 43 -0.56 3.49 3.26
CA VAL A 43 -1.97 3.28 2.91
C VAL A 43 -2.07 2.81 1.46
N THR A 44 -3.13 2.06 1.16
CA THR A 44 -3.53 1.75 -0.21
C THR A 44 -5.02 2.01 -0.36
N ILE A 45 -5.40 2.65 -1.45
CA ILE A 45 -6.78 3.03 -1.72
C ILE A 45 -7.30 2.24 -2.92
N ILE A 46 -8.55 1.77 -2.84
CA ILE A 46 -9.28 1.11 -3.92
C ILE A 46 -10.38 2.05 -4.40
N PRO A 47 -10.09 2.99 -5.31
CA PRO A 47 -11.10 3.92 -5.79
C PRO A 47 -11.95 3.26 -6.87
N VAL A 48 -13.27 3.27 -6.68
CA VAL A 48 -14.24 2.76 -7.64
C VAL A 48 -15.42 3.71 -7.77
N ASP A 49 -15.77 4.07 -9.01
CA ASP A 49 -16.92 4.92 -9.28
C ASP A 49 -18.24 4.12 -9.35
N ASP A 50 -19.35 4.85 -9.50
CA ASP A 50 -20.69 4.26 -9.54
C ASP A 50 -20.93 3.41 -10.80
N GLN A 51 -20.09 3.54 -11.83
CA GLN A 51 -20.12 2.73 -13.04
C GLN A 51 -19.26 1.46 -12.93
N GLY A 52 -18.55 1.28 -11.80
CA GLY A 52 -17.64 0.16 -11.58
C GLY A 52 -16.30 0.30 -12.28
N LEU A 53 -15.87 1.53 -12.60
CA LEU A 53 -14.53 1.82 -13.05
C LEU A 53 -13.61 2.03 -11.85
N MET A 54 -12.54 1.25 -11.76
CA MET A 54 -11.51 1.36 -10.75
C MET A 54 -10.36 2.23 -11.27
N TYR A 55 -9.81 3.06 -10.40
CA TYR A 55 -8.70 3.95 -10.73
C TYR A 55 -7.39 3.34 -10.23
N PHE A 56 -6.48 3.11 -11.16
CA PHE A 56 -5.14 2.60 -10.94
C PHE A 56 -4.10 3.64 -11.30
N VAL A 57 -2.89 3.45 -10.81
CA VAL A 57 -1.70 4.18 -11.27
C VAL A 57 -0.73 3.24 -11.96
N ARG A 58 -0.06 3.73 -13.01
CA ARG A 58 1.12 3.09 -13.60
C ARG A 58 2.33 3.87 -13.19
N GLN A 59 3.25 3.20 -12.47
CA GLN A 59 4.46 3.80 -11.96
C GLN A 59 5.66 2.89 -12.20
N TYR A 60 6.83 3.48 -12.49
CA TYR A 60 8.08 2.74 -12.58
C TYR A 60 8.59 2.42 -11.18
N ARG A 61 8.77 1.15 -10.86
CA ARG A 61 9.33 0.72 -9.58
C ARG A 61 10.75 0.21 -9.77
N ILE A 62 11.71 0.92 -9.17
CA ILE A 62 13.14 0.59 -9.26
C ILE A 62 13.40 -0.84 -8.81
N GLY A 63 12.78 -1.28 -7.70
CA GLY A 63 12.92 -2.64 -7.17
C GLY A 63 12.40 -3.74 -8.11
N ALA A 64 11.41 -3.42 -8.97
CA ALA A 64 10.88 -4.33 -9.99
C ALA A 64 11.58 -4.18 -11.34
N GLY A 65 12.31 -3.09 -11.57
CA GLY A 65 12.97 -2.75 -12.84
C GLY A 65 12.00 -2.50 -14.00
N ARG A 66 10.74 -2.16 -13.71
CA ARG A 66 9.68 -1.99 -14.73
C ARG A 66 8.50 -1.16 -14.24
N MET A 67 7.62 -0.80 -15.20
CA MET A 67 6.31 -0.23 -14.89
C MET A 67 5.41 -1.31 -14.26
N LEU A 68 4.75 -0.96 -13.15
CA LEU A 68 3.71 -1.77 -12.53
C LEU A 68 2.35 -1.07 -12.65
N LEU A 69 1.29 -1.87 -12.64
CA LEU A 69 -0.08 -1.41 -12.46
C LEU A 69 -0.43 -1.61 -10.99
N GLU A 70 -0.72 -0.51 -10.31
CA GLU A 70 -0.88 -0.49 -8.86
C GLU A 70 -2.16 0.22 -8.44
N MET A 71 -2.71 -0.14 -7.27
CA MET A 71 -3.63 0.73 -6.56
C MET A 71 -2.89 1.96 -6.06
N PRO A 72 -3.55 3.14 -6.05
CA PRO A 72 -3.02 4.33 -5.39
C PRO A 72 -2.58 4.02 -3.97
N ALA A 73 -1.39 4.49 -3.60
CA ALA A 73 -0.78 4.15 -2.32
C ALA A 73 0.32 5.12 -1.93
N GLY A 74 0.39 5.50 -0.67
CA GLY A 74 1.45 6.36 -0.18
C GLY A 74 1.95 6.03 1.20
N THR A 75 3.07 6.64 1.53
CA THR A 75 3.71 6.52 2.84
C THR A 75 3.12 7.55 3.80
N MET A 76 2.82 7.11 5.00
CA MET A 76 2.34 7.99 6.07
C MET A 76 3.44 8.96 6.51
N GLU A 77 3.07 10.21 6.71
CA GLU A 77 3.93 11.19 7.38
C GLU A 77 4.02 10.92 8.89
N GLU A 78 4.95 11.57 9.55
CA GLU A 78 5.13 11.40 10.99
C GLU A 78 3.87 11.86 11.77
N ASN A 79 3.26 10.93 12.52
CA ASN A 79 2.00 11.12 13.26
C ASN A 79 0.76 11.41 12.39
N GLU A 80 0.80 11.13 11.10
CA GLU A 80 -0.35 11.23 10.21
C GLU A 80 -1.37 10.12 10.53
N ASP A 81 -2.65 10.50 10.59
CA ASP A 81 -3.75 9.53 10.69
C ASP A 81 -3.89 8.74 9.38
N PRO A 82 -4.02 7.40 9.40
CA PRO A 82 -4.10 6.60 8.17
C PRO A 82 -5.24 7.00 7.23
N LEU A 83 -6.41 7.40 7.76
CA LEU A 83 -7.52 7.84 6.93
C LEU A 83 -7.22 9.19 6.25
N GLU A 84 -6.57 10.12 6.95
CA GLU A 84 -6.18 11.42 6.39
C GLU A 84 -5.08 11.22 5.32
N CYS A 85 -4.11 10.33 5.56
CA CYS A 85 -3.15 9.91 4.54
C CYS A 85 -3.86 9.36 3.30
N ALA A 86 -4.81 8.44 3.45
CA ALA A 86 -5.55 7.86 2.32
C ALA A 86 -6.36 8.91 1.54
N LYS A 87 -6.95 9.91 2.23
CA LYS A 87 -7.65 11.03 1.59
C LYS A 87 -6.71 11.94 0.80
N ARG A 88 -5.50 12.16 1.30
CA ARG A 88 -4.45 12.93 0.61
C ARG A 88 -3.98 12.19 -0.63
N GLU A 89 -3.54 10.96 -0.49
CA GLU A 89 -2.95 10.13 -1.55
C GLU A 89 -3.91 9.88 -2.73
N VAL A 90 -5.17 9.56 -2.47
CA VAL A 90 -6.14 9.34 -3.57
C VAL A 90 -6.35 10.59 -4.41
N ARG A 91 -6.24 11.78 -3.82
CA ARG A 91 -6.35 13.06 -4.51
C ARG A 91 -5.09 13.41 -5.30
N GLU A 92 -3.92 13.18 -4.72
CA GLU A 92 -2.63 13.43 -5.35
C GLU A 92 -2.43 12.51 -6.55
N GLU A 93 -2.59 11.21 -6.38
CA GLU A 93 -2.29 10.22 -7.41
C GLU A 93 -3.39 10.07 -8.47
N THR A 94 -4.68 10.26 -8.11
CA THR A 94 -5.78 10.04 -9.06
C THR A 94 -6.53 11.31 -9.47
N GLY A 95 -6.39 12.38 -8.73
CA GLY A 95 -7.19 13.59 -8.90
C GLY A 95 -8.63 13.47 -8.41
N MET A 96 -8.97 12.37 -7.72
CA MET A 96 -10.32 12.08 -7.22
C MET A 96 -10.36 12.11 -5.68
N SER A 97 -11.55 12.38 -5.13
CA SER A 97 -11.88 12.17 -3.73
C SER A 97 -13.18 11.38 -3.64
N GLY A 98 -13.54 10.93 -2.43
CA GLY A 98 -14.76 10.16 -2.22
C GLY A 98 -14.97 9.86 -0.75
N GLU A 99 -15.95 8.99 -0.48
CA GLU A 99 -16.17 8.41 0.83
C GLU A 99 -15.24 7.19 1.01
N LEU A 100 -14.40 7.22 2.04
CA LEU A 100 -13.42 6.17 2.33
C LEU A 100 -13.89 5.33 3.52
N ILE A 101 -13.90 4.02 3.33
CA ILE A 101 -14.12 3.03 4.39
C ILE A 101 -12.91 2.10 4.49
N GLU A 102 -12.46 1.81 5.70
CA GLU A 102 -11.40 0.83 5.92
C GLU A 102 -11.91 -0.57 5.58
N VAL A 103 -11.12 -1.32 4.82
CA VAL A 103 -11.43 -2.70 4.41
C VAL A 103 -10.47 -3.73 5.00
N GLY A 104 -9.46 -3.26 5.71
CA GLY A 104 -8.49 -4.10 6.43
C GLY A 104 -7.11 -3.48 6.48
N ASP A 105 -6.21 -4.24 7.08
CA ASP A 105 -4.80 -3.90 7.20
C ASP A 105 -3.93 -5.14 6.99
N LEU A 106 -2.64 -4.96 6.69
CA LEU A 106 -1.71 -6.05 6.49
C LEU A 106 -0.24 -5.63 6.67
N PHE A 107 0.62 -6.60 6.94
CA PHE A 107 2.06 -6.45 6.83
C PHE A 107 2.54 -6.95 5.47
N LEU A 108 3.33 -6.15 4.75
CA LEU A 108 3.81 -6.53 3.41
C LEU A 108 4.86 -7.62 3.43
N ALA A 109 5.88 -7.47 4.27
CA ALA A 109 6.95 -8.46 4.38
C ALA A 109 7.55 -8.51 5.81
N PRO A 110 6.77 -8.99 6.81
CA PRO A 110 7.13 -8.87 8.23
C PRO A 110 8.38 -9.66 8.66
N GLY A 111 8.93 -10.46 7.74
CA GLY A 111 10.21 -11.14 7.97
C GLY A 111 11.42 -10.20 7.99
N TYR A 112 11.32 -9.00 7.43
CA TYR A 112 12.44 -8.04 7.38
C TYR A 112 12.03 -6.57 7.39
N THR A 113 10.75 -6.24 7.28
CA THR A 113 10.25 -4.85 7.36
C THR A 113 9.11 -4.73 8.36
N SER A 114 9.04 -3.56 9.00
CA SER A 114 7.91 -3.19 9.86
C SER A 114 6.75 -2.55 9.09
N GLU A 115 6.81 -2.51 7.75
CA GLU A 115 5.78 -1.85 6.96
C GLU A 115 4.41 -2.48 7.20
N HIS A 116 3.56 -1.70 7.86
CA HIS A 116 2.15 -1.97 8.09
C HIS A 116 1.33 -1.08 7.16
N MET A 117 0.37 -1.64 6.46
CA MET A 117 -0.42 -0.97 5.44
C MET A 117 -1.89 -1.03 5.77
N ASN A 118 -2.56 0.13 5.80
CA ASN A 118 -4.00 0.24 5.95
C ASN A 118 -4.66 0.35 4.57
N LEU A 119 -5.78 -0.32 4.36
CA LEU A 119 -6.46 -0.40 3.07
C LEU A 119 -7.85 0.22 3.14
N TYR A 120 -8.13 1.10 2.20
CA TYR A 120 -9.39 1.85 2.12
C TYR A 120 -10.08 1.64 0.77
N LEU A 121 -11.38 1.37 0.79
CA LEU A 121 -12.23 1.47 -0.38
C LEU A 121 -12.77 2.90 -0.48
N ALA A 122 -12.60 3.56 -1.64
CA ALA A 122 -13.16 4.86 -1.92
C ALA A 122 -14.31 4.74 -2.92
N THR A 123 -15.49 5.27 -2.56
CA THR A 123 -16.71 5.28 -3.38
C THR A 123 -17.31 6.67 -3.48
N GLY A 124 -18.33 6.85 -4.32
CA GLY A 124 -18.93 8.18 -4.53
C GLY A 124 -17.91 9.19 -5.03
N LEU A 125 -17.07 8.77 -5.98
CA LEU A 125 -15.91 9.54 -6.44
C LEU A 125 -16.32 10.86 -7.12
N TYR A 126 -15.60 11.93 -6.79
CA TYR A 126 -15.72 13.23 -7.42
C TYR A 126 -14.34 13.86 -7.64
N PRO A 127 -14.17 14.73 -8.68
CA PRO A 127 -12.91 15.42 -8.94
C PRO A 127 -12.49 16.33 -7.78
N ALA A 128 -11.27 16.15 -7.28
CA ALA A 128 -10.71 16.91 -6.16
C ALA A 128 -9.19 16.88 -6.14
N LYS A 129 -8.58 17.20 -7.30
CA LYS A 129 -7.12 17.11 -7.46
C LYS A 129 -6.35 17.87 -6.38
N LEU A 130 -5.30 17.23 -5.88
CA LEU A 130 -4.24 17.83 -5.10
C LEU A 130 -2.93 17.63 -5.86
N ASP A 131 -2.01 18.57 -5.74
CA ASP A 131 -0.69 18.42 -6.35
C ASP A 131 0.14 17.44 -5.52
N GLY A 132 0.66 16.40 -6.19
CA GLY A 132 1.54 15.39 -5.59
C GLY A 132 3.01 15.83 -5.60
N ASP A 133 3.90 14.94 -5.18
CA ASP A 133 5.33 15.17 -5.15
C ASP A 133 5.90 15.39 -6.56
N GLU A 134 6.83 16.34 -6.71
CA GLU A 134 7.43 16.72 -8.01
C GLU A 134 8.24 15.57 -8.66
N ASP A 135 8.69 14.58 -7.87
CA ASP A 135 9.46 13.42 -8.31
C ASP A 135 8.60 12.18 -8.60
N GLU A 136 7.27 12.28 -8.50
CA GLU A 136 6.32 11.21 -8.82
C GLU A 136 5.82 11.25 -10.27
N PHE A 137 6.37 10.36 -11.09
CA PHE A 137 5.95 10.17 -12.48
C PHE A 137 5.00 8.99 -12.60
N LEU A 138 3.72 9.24 -12.41
CA LEU A 138 2.66 8.24 -12.51
C LEU A 138 1.62 8.58 -13.59
N LYS A 139 0.92 7.57 -14.08
CA LYS A 139 -0.17 7.72 -15.04
C LYS A 139 -1.42 7.03 -14.51
N VAL A 140 -2.49 7.78 -14.35
CA VAL A 140 -3.80 7.23 -13.98
C VAL A 140 -4.37 6.38 -15.12
N VAL A 141 -4.91 5.22 -14.77
CA VAL A 141 -5.59 4.30 -15.69
C VAL A 141 -6.87 3.81 -15.04
N THR A 142 -7.99 3.91 -15.75
CA THR A 142 -9.28 3.37 -15.29
C THR A 142 -9.57 2.03 -15.95
N ILE A 143 -10.00 1.05 -15.17
CA ILE A 143 -10.27 -0.32 -15.62
C ILE A 143 -11.57 -0.80 -14.96
N PRO A 144 -12.52 -1.38 -15.72
CA PRO A 144 -13.73 -1.96 -15.14
C PRO A 144 -13.38 -3.08 -14.15
N VAL A 145 -14.09 -3.15 -13.00
CA VAL A 145 -13.88 -4.17 -11.97
C VAL A 145 -13.81 -5.58 -12.57
N LYS A 146 -14.76 -5.94 -13.42
CA LYS A 146 -14.82 -7.25 -14.09
C LYS A 146 -13.54 -7.58 -14.89
N GLU A 147 -12.97 -6.57 -15.54
CA GLU A 147 -11.74 -6.73 -16.34
C GLU A 147 -10.52 -6.88 -15.44
N VAL A 148 -10.46 -6.16 -14.32
CA VAL A 148 -9.37 -6.29 -13.33
C VAL A 148 -9.24 -7.73 -12.84
N TYR A 149 -10.33 -8.39 -12.49
CA TYR A 149 -10.28 -9.78 -12.02
C TYR A 149 -9.86 -10.75 -13.11
N LYS A 150 -10.24 -10.54 -14.37
CA LYS A 150 -9.68 -11.31 -15.49
C LYS A 150 -8.17 -11.07 -15.66
N MET A 151 -7.71 -9.83 -15.49
CA MET A 151 -6.27 -9.52 -15.54
C MET A 151 -5.50 -10.26 -14.44
N ILE A 152 -6.09 -10.42 -13.25
CA ILE A 152 -5.50 -11.22 -12.16
C ILE A 152 -5.40 -12.69 -12.58
N GLU A 153 -6.47 -13.28 -13.12
CA GLU A 153 -6.47 -14.67 -13.64
C GLU A 153 -5.40 -14.87 -14.72
N MET A 154 -5.22 -13.88 -15.59
CA MET A 154 -4.18 -13.87 -16.65
C MET A 154 -2.77 -13.51 -16.12
N ARG A 155 -2.59 -13.30 -14.81
CA ARG A 155 -1.31 -12.92 -14.16
C ARG A 155 -0.73 -11.60 -14.69
N GLN A 156 -1.58 -10.65 -15.08
CA GLN A 156 -1.17 -9.34 -15.59
C GLN A 156 -1.02 -8.28 -14.48
N VAL A 157 -1.54 -8.55 -13.28
CA VAL A 157 -1.33 -7.76 -12.08
C VAL A 157 -0.27 -8.44 -11.23
N ASN A 158 0.82 -7.75 -10.92
CA ASN A 158 2.01 -8.33 -10.27
C ASN A 158 2.45 -7.56 -9.02
N ASP A 159 1.70 -6.54 -8.61
CA ASP A 159 1.95 -5.81 -7.39
C ASP A 159 1.22 -6.47 -6.22
N GLY A 160 1.97 -6.83 -5.19
CA GLY A 160 1.46 -7.61 -4.05
C GLY A 160 0.42 -6.84 -3.23
N LYS A 161 0.65 -5.54 -2.98
CA LYS A 161 -0.32 -4.70 -2.24
C LYS A 161 -1.64 -4.57 -3.00
N THR A 162 -1.58 -4.39 -4.33
CA THR A 162 -2.76 -4.32 -5.21
C THR A 162 -3.56 -5.63 -5.17
N LEU A 163 -2.89 -6.79 -5.27
CA LEU A 163 -3.56 -8.09 -5.18
C LEU A 163 -4.24 -8.30 -3.83
N ALA A 164 -3.57 -7.96 -2.74
CA ALA A 164 -4.12 -8.06 -1.40
C ALA A 164 -5.31 -7.11 -1.21
N ALA A 165 -5.19 -5.86 -1.65
CA ALA A 165 -6.25 -4.86 -1.59
C ALA A 165 -7.51 -5.31 -2.35
N LEU A 166 -7.35 -5.82 -3.58
CA LEU A 166 -8.44 -6.34 -4.39
C LEU A 166 -9.11 -7.56 -3.76
N MET A 167 -8.34 -8.41 -3.08
CA MET A 167 -8.88 -9.57 -2.36
C MET A 167 -9.74 -9.14 -1.16
N LEU A 168 -9.26 -8.19 -0.36
CA LEU A 168 -10.00 -7.69 0.80
C LEU A 168 -11.22 -6.86 0.40
N ALA A 169 -11.15 -6.10 -0.69
CA ALA A 169 -12.26 -5.32 -1.22
C ALA A 169 -13.30 -6.16 -1.98
N LEU A 170 -13.02 -7.42 -2.32
CA LEU A 170 -13.89 -8.26 -3.14
C LEU A 170 -15.36 -8.32 -2.66
N PRO A 171 -15.67 -8.43 -1.34
CA PRO A 171 -17.07 -8.44 -0.89
C PRO A 171 -17.86 -7.20 -1.31
N PHE A 172 -17.22 -6.04 -1.40
CA PHE A 172 -17.80 -4.75 -1.76
C PHE A 172 -17.89 -4.55 -3.28
N LEU A 173 -17.02 -5.23 -4.04
CA LEU A 173 -16.89 -5.09 -5.50
C LEU A 173 -17.75 -6.06 -6.29
N LYS A 174 -18.31 -7.09 -5.65
CA LYS A 174 -19.16 -8.12 -6.31
C LYS A 174 -20.29 -7.54 -7.15
N LYS A 175 -20.91 -6.44 -6.69
CA LYS A 175 -22.02 -5.77 -7.40
C LYS A 175 -21.65 -5.22 -8.79
N TYR A 176 -20.36 -5.12 -9.11
CA TYR A 176 -19.84 -4.64 -10.40
C TYR A 176 -19.30 -5.78 -11.29
N MET A 177 -19.46 -7.05 -10.88
CA MET A 177 -18.90 -8.20 -11.59
C MET A 177 -19.90 -8.92 -12.48
N ASP A 178 -21.19 -8.62 -12.34
CA ASP A 178 -22.29 -9.20 -13.13
C ASP A 178 -22.39 -8.64 -14.54
#